data_825e22ea9e582b32eaad2166947f8248
#
_entry.id   825e22ea9e582b32eaad2166947f8248
#
_cell.length_a   1.000
_cell.length_b   1.000
_cell.length_c   1.000
_cell.angle_alpha   90.00
_cell.angle_beta   90.00
_cell.angle_gamma   90.00
#
_symmetry.space_group_name_H-M   'P 1'
#
loop_
_entity.id
_entity.type
_entity.pdbx_description
1 polymer ?
#
loop_
_entity_poly.entity_id
_entity_poly.type
_entity_poly.pdbx_seq_one_letter_code
_entity_poly.pdbx_strand_id
1 'polypeptide(L)'
;EKKVKSVVTDAKIKEAYNKYKSEFQSKKEIKARHILVSSESQANDIIAQLKKGAKFDELAKKYSKDKAVDLGYFTEEMMVPEFGKAVFAMKKGQVSQAPVKTQFGYHVVSVDDVRDSKPLPLKDLRQQIEGMLTQQEVAKIFNDLNNGAKVEKYSLDGKVMPNKPAK
;
A
#
# COMPACT_ATOMS: atom_id res chain seq x y z
N GLU A 1 12.29 -27.04 9.06
CA GLU A 1 11.21 -26.12 9.49
C GLU A 1 11.16 -25.90 11.01
N LYS A 2 11.36 -26.95 11.83
CA LYS A 2 11.31 -26.83 13.32
C LYS A 2 12.42 -25.95 13.91
N LYS A 3 13.63 -25.92 13.32
CA LYS A 3 14.76 -25.09 13.80
C LYS A 3 14.57 -23.59 13.54
N VAL A 4 13.86 -23.21 12.48
CA VAL A 4 13.66 -21.81 12.12
C VAL A 4 12.57 -21.15 12.97
N LYS A 5 11.51 -21.89 13.32
CA LYS A 5 10.46 -21.39 14.23
C LYS A 5 10.94 -21.07 15.65
N SER A 6 12.03 -21.72 16.11
CA SER A 6 12.59 -21.44 17.44
C SER A 6 13.46 -20.19 17.49
N VAL A 7 13.85 -19.63 16.36
CA VAL A 7 14.71 -18.44 16.27
C VAL A 7 13.91 -17.16 16.16
N VAL A 8 12.68 -17.23 15.64
CA VAL A 8 11.73 -16.09 15.60
C VAL A 8 10.93 -16.08 16.90
N THR A 9 11.41 -15.32 17.85
CA THR A 9 10.78 -15.18 19.18
C THR A 9 9.79 -14.01 19.21
N ASP A 10 8.85 -14.03 20.16
CA ASP A 10 7.93 -12.90 20.41
C ASP A 10 8.69 -11.59 20.69
N ALA A 11 9.85 -11.67 21.33
CA ALA A 11 10.73 -10.51 21.57
C ALA A 11 11.21 -9.88 20.24
N LYS A 12 11.67 -10.70 19.29
CA LYS A 12 12.09 -10.23 17.96
C LYS A 12 10.93 -9.64 17.16
N ILE A 13 9.75 -10.23 17.27
CA ILE A 13 8.53 -9.72 16.62
C ILE A 13 8.18 -8.34 17.19
N LYS A 14 8.21 -8.18 18.51
CA LYS A 14 7.96 -6.89 19.16
C LYS A 14 9.01 -5.84 18.81
N GLU A 15 10.27 -6.22 18.73
CA GLU A 15 11.36 -5.33 18.33
C GLU A 15 11.16 -4.83 16.89
N ALA A 16 10.89 -5.74 15.95
CA ALA A 16 10.59 -5.40 14.56
C ALA A 16 9.35 -4.50 14.45
N TYR A 17 8.32 -4.76 15.25
CA TYR A 17 7.13 -3.92 15.28
C TYR A 17 7.40 -2.53 15.87
N ASN A 18 8.20 -2.43 16.93
CA ASN A 18 8.57 -1.14 17.51
C ASN A 18 9.40 -0.31 16.52
N LYS A 19 10.31 -0.95 15.79
CA LYS A 19 11.05 -0.30 14.69
C LYS A 19 10.09 0.21 13.61
N TYR A 20 9.16 -0.63 13.15
CA TYR A 20 8.12 -0.22 12.20
C TYR A 20 7.34 1.01 12.71
N LYS A 21 6.91 1.01 13.97
CA LYS A 21 6.20 2.15 14.56
C LYS A 21 7.05 3.42 14.61
N SER A 22 8.33 3.30 14.93
CA SER A 22 9.23 4.46 15.03
C SER A 22 9.56 5.07 13.66
N GLU A 23 9.58 4.24 12.62
CA GLU A 23 9.85 4.67 11.24
C GLU A 23 8.55 5.03 10.49
N PHE A 24 7.37 4.75 11.07
CA PHE A 24 6.10 5.01 10.45
C PHE A 24 5.85 6.51 10.30
N GLN A 25 5.70 6.94 9.06
CA GLN A 25 5.30 8.30 8.74
C GLN A 25 3.80 8.34 8.46
N SER A 26 3.09 9.12 9.28
CA SER A 26 1.67 9.33 9.06
C SER A 26 1.43 10.05 7.73
N LYS A 27 0.51 9.51 6.94
CA LYS A 27 0.06 10.11 5.67
C LYS A 27 -1.40 10.50 5.81
N LYS A 28 -1.76 11.58 5.14
CA LYS A 28 -3.17 11.98 5.04
C LYS A 28 -3.93 10.94 4.23
N GLU A 29 -5.03 10.45 4.78
CA GLU A 29 -5.97 9.55 4.11
C GLU A 29 -7.33 10.22 3.97
N ILE A 30 -7.94 10.05 2.82
CA ILE A 30 -9.28 10.56 2.52
C ILE A 30 -10.19 9.39 2.22
N LYS A 31 -11.38 9.40 2.84
CA LYS A 31 -12.50 8.56 2.45
C LYS A 31 -13.41 9.37 1.53
N ALA A 32 -13.63 8.88 0.33
CA ALA A 32 -14.42 9.55 -0.67
C ALA A 32 -15.31 8.58 -1.46
N ARG A 33 -16.38 9.15 -2.00
CA ARG A 33 -17.23 8.52 -3.00
C ARG A 33 -17.09 9.26 -4.31
N HIS A 34 -17.18 8.56 -5.43
CA HIS A 34 -17.12 9.18 -6.74
C HIS A 34 -18.21 8.70 -7.69
N ILE A 35 -18.48 9.52 -8.69
CA ILE A 35 -19.35 9.18 -9.82
C ILE A 35 -18.54 9.37 -11.09
N LEU A 36 -18.36 8.30 -11.86
CA LEU A 36 -17.65 8.32 -13.13
C LEU A 36 -18.62 8.41 -14.29
N VAL A 37 -18.47 9.41 -15.15
CA VAL A 37 -19.25 9.61 -16.37
C VAL A 37 -18.35 9.92 -17.56
N SER A 38 -18.87 9.77 -18.78
CA SER A 38 -18.08 9.94 -20.01
C SER A 38 -17.94 11.38 -20.44
N SER A 39 -18.88 12.27 -20.09
CA SER A 39 -18.91 13.63 -20.58
C SER A 39 -18.85 14.64 -19.46
N GLU A 40 -18.17 15.75 -19.72
CA GLU A 40 -18.07 16.89 -18.80
C GLU A 40 -19.47 17.50 -18.53
N SER A 41 -20.30 17.62 -19.54
CA SER A 41 -21.67 18.11 -19.41
C SER A 41 -22.49 17.30 -18.42
N GLN A 42 -22.42 15.97 -18.50
CA GLN A 42 -23.10 15.08 -17.58
C GLN A 42 -22.57 15.22 -16.14
N ALA A 43 -21.26 15.37 -15.97
CA ALA A 43 -20.66 15.62 -14.68
C ALA A 43 -21.12 16.96 -14.08
N ASN A 44 -21.17 18.01 -14.87
CA ASN A 44 -21.70 19.31 -14.46
C ASN A 44 -23.17 19.27 -14.04
N ASP A 45 -23.99 18.51 -14.78
CA ASP A 45 -25.41 18.31 -14.43
C ASP A 45 -25.56 17.60 -13.08
N ILE A 46 -24.72 16.59 -12.81
CA ILE A 46 -24.69 15.90 -11.52
C ILE A 46 -24.29 16.85 -10.39
N ILE A 47 -23.26 17.66 -10.59
CA ILE A 47 -22.83 18.66 -9.62
C ILE A 47 -23.96 19.66 -9.33
N ALA A 48 -24.68 20.12 -10.37
CA ALA A 48 -25.80 21.02 -10.22
C ALA A 48 -26.96 20.41 -9.41
N GLN A 49 -27.27 19.12 -9.64
CA GLN A 49 -28.27 18.37 -8.87
C GLN A 49 -27.85 18.20 -7.41
N LEU A 50 -26.58 17.94 -7.14
CA LEU A 50 -26.03 17.86 -5.77
C LEU A 50 -26.14 19.18 -5.03
N LYS A 51 -25.89 20.30 -5.70
CA LYS A 51 -26.07 21.66 -5.14
C LYS A 51 -27.54 21.96 -4.78
N LYS A 52 -28.48 21.32 -5.48
CA LYS A 52 -29.91 21.43 -5.20
C LYS A 52 -30.42 20.46 -4.11
N GLY A 53 -29.52 19.68 -3.50
CA GLY A 53 -29.83 18.77 -2.41
C GLY A 53 -30.11 17.33 -2.82
N ALA A 54 -29.82 16.92 -4.07
CA ALA A 54 -29.91 15.54 -4.49
C ALA A 54 -28.92 14.65 -3.74
N LYS A 55 -29.31 13.40 -3.48
CA LYS A 55 -28.44 12.45 -2.78
C LYS A 55 -27.37 11.89 -3.69
N PHE A 56 -26.12 11.91 -3.24
CA PHE A 56 -24.96 11.44 -4.00
C PHE A 56 -25.11 9.96 -4.42
N ASP A 57 -25.53 9.09 -3.51
CA ASP A 57 -25.66 7.66 -3.79
C ASP A 57 -26.74 7.35 -4.84
N GLU A 58 -27.83 8.11 -4.86
CA GLU A 58 -28.89 7.94 -5.87
C GLU A 58 -28.40 8.35 -7.26
N LEU A 59 -27.66 9.46 -7.35
CA LEU A 59 -27.04 9.91 -8.60
C LEU A 59 -25.94 8.95 -9.07
N ALA A 60 -25.16 8.41 -8.14
CA ALA A 60 -24.14 7.41 -8.43
C ALA A 60 -24.76 6.13 -9.03
N LYS A 61 -25.82 5.62 -8.44
CA LYS A 61 -26.54 4.45 -8.97
C LYS A 61 -27.12 4.69 -10.37
N LYS A 62 -27.55 5.91 -10.63
CA LYS A 62 -28.20 6.27 -11.90
C LYS A 62 -27.21 6.54 -13.03
N TYR A 63 -26.11 7.20 -12.74
CA TYR A 63 -25.22 7.78 -13.76
C TYR A 63 -23.81 7.21 -13.77
N SER A 64 -23.32 6.66 -12.64
CA SER A 64 -21.94 6.19 -12.57
C SER A 64 -21.68 4.97 -13.46
N LYS A 65 -20.63 5.04 -14.26
CA LYS A 65 -20.12 3.92 -15.02
C LYS A 65 -19.30 2.95 -14.17
N ASP A 66 -18.75 3.43 -13.07
CA ASP A 66 -18.03 2.63 -12.11
C ASP A 66 -18.99 2.13 -11.03
N LYS A 67 -18.98 0.82 -10.78
CA LYS A 67 -19.78 0.21 -9.72
C LYS A 67 -19.18 0.44 -8.33
N ALA A 68 -17.87 0.70 -8.27
CA ALA A 68 -17.17 1.01 -7.03
C ALA A 68 -17.30 2.50 -6.67
N VAL A 69 -18.47 2.89 -6.20
CA VAL A 69 -18.76 4.29 -5.82
C VAL A 69 -18.02 4.68 -4.56
N ASP A 70 -18.00 3.84 -3.53
CA ASP A 70 -17.26 4.05 -2.29
C ASP A 70 -15.83 3.57 -2.47
N LEU A 71 -14.88 4.50 -2.43
CA LEU A 71 -13.44 4.20 -2.58
C LEU A 71 -12.76 3.80 -1.27
N GLY A 72 -13.45 3.92 -0.13
CA GLY A 72 -12.83 3.76 1.19
C GLY A 72 -11.78 4.82 1.48
N TYR A 73 -10.89 4.53 2.42
CA TYR A 73 -9.74 5.38 2.72
C TYR A 73 -8.59 5.11 1.75
N PHE A 74 -8.01 6.18 1.21
CA PHE A 74 -6.86 6.10 0.31
C PHE A 74 -5.91 7.27 0.53
N THR A 75 -4.65 7.06 0.16
CA THR A 75 -3.63 8.12 0.08
C THR A 75 -3.58 8.70 -1.32
N GLU A 76 -3.01 9.89 -1.48
CA GLU A 76 -2.87 10.54 -2.78
C GLU A 76 -2.15 9.66 -3.81
N GLU A 77 -1.13 8.94 -3.38
CA GLU A 77 -0.29 8.08 -4.22
C GLU A 77 -1.03 6.84 -4.79
N MET A 78 -2.13 6.43 -4.15
CA MET A 78 -2.93 5.28 -4.58
C MET A 78 -3.85 5.58 -5.78
N MET A 79 -4.02 6.84 -6.11
CA MET A 79 -4.90 7.32 -7.17
C MET A 79 -4.11 7.91 -8.32
N VAL A 80 -4.73 8.02 -9.50
CA VAL A 80 -4.13 8.77 -10.62
C VAL A 80 -3.88 10.22 -10.20
N PRO A 81 -2.79 10.86 -10.66
CA PRO A 81 -2.37 12.18 -10.16
C PRO A 81 -3.46 13.25 -10.26
N GLU A 82 -4.21 13.28 -11.34
CA GLU A 82 -5.28 14.25 -11.58
C GLU A 82 -6.40 14.12 -10.54
N PHE A 83 -6.78 12.88 -10.22
CA PHE A 83 -7.79 12.58 -9.21
C PHE A 83 -7.27 12.86 -7.79
N GLY A 84 -6.09 12.35 -7.47
CA GLY A 84 -5.46 12.53 -6.16
C GLY A 84 -5.31 14.00 -5.80
N LYS A 85 -4.72 14.82 -6.66
CA LYS A 85 -4.53 16.25 -6.44
C LYS A 85 -5.85 17.00 -6.21
N ALA A 86 -6.88 16.69 -7.01
CA ALA A 86 -8.17 17.33 -6.88
C ALA A 86 -8.86 17.00 -5.55
N VAL A 87 -8.85 15.73 -5.16
CA VAL A 87 -9.51 15.25 -3.94
C VAL A 87 -8.77 15.69 -2.69
N PHE A 88 -7.43 15.66 -2.69
CA PHE A 88 -6.63 16.06 -1.52
C PHE A 88 -6.58 17.58 -1.29
N ALA A 89 -7.02 18.37 -2.26
CA ALA A 89 -7.27 19.80 -2.07
C ALA A 89 -8.63 20.09 -1.42
N MET A 90 -9.52 19.09 -1.33
CA MET A 90 -10.87 19.23 -0.76
C MET A 90 -10.86 18.98 0.74
N LYS A 91 -11.86 19.54 1.42
CA LYS A 91 -12.09 19.37 2.86
C LYS A 91 -13.16 18.32 3.13
N LYS A 92 -13.18 17.77 4.35
CA LYS A 92 -14.23 16.86 4.82
C LYS A 92 -15.63 17.47 4.59
N GLY A 93 -16.53 16.66 4.03
CA GLY A 93 -17.91 17.03 3.73
C GLY A 93 -18.08 17.86 2.46
N GLN A 94 -16.99 18.12 1.73
CA GLN A 94 -17.04 18.90 0.49
C GLN A 94 -17.31 18.00 -0.72
N VAL A 95 -18.09 18.50 -1.67
CA VAL A 95 -18.31 17.90 -2.99
C VAL A 95 -17.52 18.70 -4.02
N SER A 96 -16.99 18.04 -5.05
CA SER A 96 -16.24 18.71 -6.11
C SER A 96 -17.09 19.80 -6.79
N GLN A 97 -16.50 20.99 -6.93
CA GLN A 97 -17.16 22.13 -7.56
C GLN A 97 -17.10 22.08 -9.08
N ALA A 98 -16.19 21.29 -9.62
CA ALA A 98 -16.01 21.07 -11.04
C ALA A 98 -15.68 19.59 -11.30
N PRO A 99 -15.97 19.07 -12.52
CA PRO A 99 -15.60 17.72 -12.89
C PRO A 99 -14.09 17.51 -12.84
N VAL A 100 -13.66 16.34 -12.34
CA VAL A 100 -12.25 15.92 -12.36
C VAL A 100 -12.02 15.05 -13.56
N LYS A 101 -11.24 15.56 -14.52
CA LYS A 101 -10.88 14.80 -15.74
C LYS A 101 -9.74 13.85 -15.46
N THR A 102 -9.94 12.58 -15.82
CA THR A 102 -8.89 11.55 -15.82
C THR A 102 -8.92 10.76 -17.14
N GLN A 103 -8.00 9.82 -17.32
CA GLN A 103 -7.99 8.92 -18.46
C GLN A 103 -9.27 8.04 -18.56
N PHE A 104 -10.01 7.87 -17.47
CA PHE A 104 -11.24 7.07 -17.43
C PHE A 104 -12.50 7.86 -17.79
N GLY A 105 -12.44 9.17 -17.74
CA GLY A 105 -13.56 10.07 -17.96
C GLY A 105 -13.60 11.23 -16.97
N TYR A 106 -14.80 11.64 -16.59
CA TYR A 106 -15.04 12.74 -15.65
C TYR A 106 -15.58 12.20 -14.34
N HIS A 107 -14.99 12.63 -13.24
CA HIS A 107 -15.37 12.24 -11.89
C HIS A 107 -16.04 13.38 -11.16
N VAL A 108 -17.11 13.05 -10.44
CA VAL A 108 -17.69 13.91 -9.39
C VAL A 108 -17.39 13.24 -8.06
N VAL A 109 -16.75 13.94 -7.15
CA VAL A 109 -16.23 13.38 -5.90
C VAL A 109 -16.90 14.04 -4.70
N SER A 110 -17.23 13.22 -3.69
CA SER A 110 -17.66 13.67 -2.37
C SER A 110 -16.69 13.16 -1.32
N VAL A 111 -16.08 14.05 -0.56
CA VAL A 111 -15.17 13.72 0.54
C VAL A 111 -15.99 13.46 1.81
N ASP A 112 -15.99 12.22 2.28
CA ASP A 112 -16.75 11.82 3.45
C ASP A 112 -15.97 12.00 4.75
N ASP A 113 -14.67 11.72 4.72
CA ASP A 113 -13.79 11.87 5.89
C ASP A 113 -12.35 12.15 5.49
N VAL A 114 -11.63 12.77 6.40
CA VAL A 114 -10.18 13.04 6.29
C VAL A 114 -9.53 12.65 7.60
N ARG A 115 -8.51 11.81 7.56
CA ARG A 115 -7.76 11.39 8.74
C ARG A 115 -6.27 11.28 8.44
N ASP A 116 -5.47 11.19 9.48
CA ASP A 116 -4.08 10.78 9.37
C ASP A 116 -3.98 9.26 9.56
N SER A 117 -3.21 8.60 8.70
CA SER A 117 -2.96 7.15 8.81
C SER A 117 -2.25 6.83 10.11
N LYS A 118 -2.58 5.68 10.68
CA LYS A 118 -1.97 5.16 11.90
C LYS A 118 -1.23 3.86 11.58
N PRO A 119 -0.16 3.54 12.31
CA PRO A 119 0.49 2.25 12.15
C PRO A 119 -0.52 1.12 12.45
N LEU A 120 -0.47 0.07 11.64
CA LEU A 120 -1.30 -1.10 11.85
C LEU A 120 -0.96 -1.77 13.19
N PRO A 121 -1.96 -2.30 13.92
CA PRO A 121 -1.69 -2.99 15.17
C PRO A 121 -0.89 -4.28 14.96
N LEU A 122 -0.10 -4.66 15.97
CA LEU A 122 0.76 -5.85 15.89
C LEU A 122 0.01 -7.13 15.51
N LYS A 123 -1.23 -7.29 15.99
CA LYS A 123 -2.06 -8.46 15.67
C LYS A 123 -2.28 -8.66 14.16
N ASP A 124 -2.38 -7.56 13.40
CA ASP A 124 -2.62 -7.60 11.96
C ASP A 124 -1.32 -7.79 11.16
N LEU A 125 -0.19 -7.36 11.73
CA LEU A 125 1.13 -7.47 11.11
C LEU A 125 1.93 -8.69 11.56
N ARG A 126 1.49 -9.39 12.61
CA ARG A 126 2.26 -10.47 13.24
C ARG A 126 2.73 -11.53 12.24
N GLN A 127 1.82 -12.06 11.44
CA GLN A 127 2.17 -13.08 10.44
C GLN A 127 3.16 -12.57 9.39
N GLN A 128 2.99 -11.34 8.97
CA GLN A 128 3.87 -10.70 7.98
C GLN A 128 5.28 -10.48 8.56
N ILE A 129 5.36 -10.03 9.81
CA ILE A 129 6.63 -9.85 10.52
C ILE A 129 7.31 -11.20 10.77
N GLU A 130 6.58 -12.22 11.20
CA GLU A 130 7.09 -13.58 11.38
C GLU A 130 7.66 -14.14 10.07
N GLY A 131 6.96 -13.97 8.96
CA GLY A 131 7.42 -14.38 7.62
C GLY A 131 8.71 -13.67 7.21
N MET A 132 8.77 -12.35 7.40
CA MET A 132 9.96 -11.55 7.10
C MET A 132 11.17 -11.96 7.96
N LEU A 133 11.00 -12.12 9.26
CA LEU A 133 12.06 -12.55 10.17
C LEU A 133 12.53 -13.97 9.85
N THR A 134 11.62 -14.87 9.50
CA THR A 134 11.94 -16.22 9.07
C THR A 134 12.82 -16.21 7.82
N GLN A 135 12.48 -15.40 6.82
CA GLN A 135 13.30 -15.26 5.60
C GLN A 135 14.70 -14.69 5.91
N GLN A 136 14.78 -13.69 6.78
CA GLN A 136 16.06 -13.10 7.19
C GLN A 136 16.94 -14.13 7.91
N GLU A 137 16.40 -14.91 8.83
CA GLU A 137 17.16 -15.96 9.54
C GLU A 137 17.59 -17.08 8.61
N VAL A 138 16.76 -17.51 7.67
CA VAL A 138 17.13 -18.49 6.64
C VAL A 138 18.28 -17.97 5.77
N ALA A 139 18.19 -16.73 5.31
CA ALA A 139 19.24 -16.09 4.52
C ALA A 139 20.56 -15.98 5.31
N LYS A 140 20.49 -15.64 6.61
CA LYS A 140 21.64 -15.58 7.49
C LYS A 140 22.30 -16.94 7.66
N ILE A 141 21.52 -17.98 7.95
CA ILE A 141 22.02 -19.37 8.08
C ILE A 141 22.70 -19.80 6.78
N PHE A 142 22.10 -19.49 5.63
CA PHE A 142 22.66 -19.86 4.32
C PHE A 142 23.98 -19.13 4.05
N ASN A 143 24.09 -17.85 4.39
CA ASN A 143 25.34 -17.08 4.27
C ASN A 143 26.41 -17.59 5.23
N ASP A 144 26.06 -17.93 6.47
CA ASP A 144 26.98 -18.48 7.45
C ASP A 144 27.53 -19.85 7.02
N LEU A 145 26.68 -20.70 6.44
CA LEU A 145 27.07 -21.96 5.84
C LEU A 145 28.01 -21.79 4.65
N ASN A 146 27.74 -20.82 3.77
CA ASN A 146 28.60 -20.53 2.62
C ASN A 146 29.94 -19.91 3.03
N ASN A 147 29.96 -19.07 4.06
CA ASN A 147 31.17 -18.46 4.57
C ASN A 147 31.99 -19.41 5.47
N GLY A 148 31.32 -20.37 6.12
CA GLY A 148 31.94 -21.41 6.94
C GLY A 148 32.38 -22.64 6.17
N ALA A 149 31.84 -22.87 4.98
CA ALA A 149 32.27 -23.95 4.09
C ALA A 149 33.57 -23.52 3.40
N LYS A 150 34.71 -24.01 3.89
CA LYS A 150 35.90 -24.09 3.07
C LYS A 150 35.57 -24.93 1.85
N VAL A 151 35.34 -24.30 0.71
CA VAL A 151 35.18 -25.00 -0.56
C VAL A 151 36.57 -25.51 -0.95
N GLU A 152 36.90 -26.73 -0.54
CA GLU A 152 38.05 -27.43 -1.07
C GLU A 152 37.73 -27.84 -2.50
N LYS A 153 38.33 -27.15 -3.45
CA LYS A 153 38.25 -27.51 -4.86
C LYS A 153 39.23 -28.66 -5.11
N TYR A 154 38.69 -29.80 -5.47
CA TYR A 154 39.49 -30.96 -5.90
C TYR A 154 39.71 -30.93 -7.42
N SER A 155 40.93 -31.19 -7.86
CA SER A 155 41.20 -31.45 -9.26
C SER A 155 40.66 -32.83 -9.66
N LEU A 156 40.50 -33.09 -10.95
CA LEU A 156 39.99 -34.37 -11.51
C LEU A 156 40.79 -35.59 -11.08
N ASP A 157 42.00 -35.42 -10.56
CA ASP A 157 42.90 -36.45 -10.01
C ASP A 157 42.83 -36.58 -8.48
N GLY A 158 41.85 -35.91 -7.84
CA GLY A 158 41.59 -36.02 -6.40
C GLY A 158 42.52 -35.23 -5.48
N LYS A 159 43.37 -34.35 -6.04
CA LYS A 159 44.28 -33.48 -5.25
C LYS A 159 43.64 -32.14 -4.93
N VAL A 160 43.86 -31.68 -3.70
CA VAL A 160 43.39 -30.35 -3.24
C VAL A 160 44.12 -29.23 -4.01
N MET A 161 43.35 -28.38 -4.69
CA MET A 161 43.94 -27.22 -5.38
C MET A 161 44.23 -26.10 -4.41
N PRO A 162 45.41 -25.44 -4.48
CA PRO A 162 45.72 -24.30 -3.64
C PRO A 162 44.82 -23.09 -4.02
N ASN A 163 44.22 -22.48 -3.00
CA ASN A 163 43.39 -21.30 -3.15
C ASN A 163 44.24 -20.13 -3.63
N LYS A 164 44.12 -19.74 -4.91
CA LYS A 164 44.82 -18.62 -5.45
C LYS A 164 44.10 -17.32 -5.02
N PRO A 165 44.75 -16.37 -4.31
CA PRO A 165 44.07 -15.11 -3.97
C PRO A 165 43.73 -14.36 -5.24
N ALA A 166 42.50 -13.89 -5.34
CA ALA A 166 42.06 -12.97 -6.39
C ALA A 166 42.84 -11.64 -6.25
N LYS A 167 43.48 -11.24 -7.36
CA LYS A 167 44.05 -9.88 -7.49
C LYS A 167 42.95 -8.85 -7.67
#